data_68202e03a079a3c269c1d2924d7798bf
#
_entry.id   68202e03a079a3c269c1d2924d7798bf
#
_cell.length_a   1.000
_cell.length_b   1.000
_cell.length_c   1.000
_cell.angle_alpha   90.00
_cell.angle_beta   90.00
_cell.angle_gamma   90.00
#
_symmetry.space_group_name_H-M   'P 1'
#
loop_
_entity.id
_entity.type
_entity.pdbx_description
1 polymer ?
#
loop_
_entity_poly.entity_id
_entity_poly.type
_entity_poly.pdbx_seq_one_letter_code
_entity_poly.pdbx_strand_id
1 'polypeptide(L)'
;MFKNNTLYIFVLLNPVDMITVTQVLNSLKGRDVVLFVADKDEISPAEVPFPVVFTGMGKMRMFGGLVKWRDSLPEGKKPVVLNIGSAGSAHYPIGTIVPCTRIFNGGCELVEDCIELPGDGASIFSGDYFMSTQTFSPEQVKELSQQYDLFDMEAYAVAQFCKMYGFECYCLKAVSDNLDGNLKDWRSILADIRVRFTDLLNKGIIL
;
A
#
# COMPACT_ATOMS: atom_id res chain seq x y z
N MET A 1 -35.03 6.76 6.30
CA MET A 1 -35.10 5.40 5.74
C MET A 1 -33.74 5.14 5.09
N PHE A 2 -32.74 4.73 5.91
CA PHE A 2 -31.38 4.48 5.45
C PHE A 2 -31.27 3.00 5.12
N LYS A 3 -31.20 2.66 3.83
CA LYS A 3 -30.97 1.30 3.35
C LYS A 3 -29.47 1.07 3.15
N ASN A 4 -28.93 0.21 4.00
CA ASN A 4 -27.87 -0.78 3.79
C ASN A 4 -26.90 -0.57 2.60
N ASN A 5 -25.83 0.20 2.83
CA ASN A 5 -24.63 0.19 1.99
C ASN A 5 -23.56 -0.82 2.45
N THR A 6 -23.89 -1.69 3.41
CA THR A 6 -22.91 -2.63 4.02
C THR A 6 -22.59 -3.83 3.12
N LEU A 7 -23.36 -4.04 2.04
CA LEU A 7 -23.22 -5.23 1.19
C LEU A 7 -22.23 -5.08 0.02
N TYR A 8 -21.86 -3.84 -0.35
CA TYR A 8 -21.06 -3.61 -1.56
C TYR A 8 -19.54 -3.82 -1.37
N ILE A 9 -19.02 -3.77 -0.14
CA ILE A 9 -17.58 -3.95 0.13
C ILE A 9 -17.15 -5.41 -0.05
N PHE A 10 -18.06 -6.37 0.17
CA PHE A 10 -17.76 -7.80 0.07
C PHE A 10 -17.78 -8.35 -1.37
N VAL A 11 -18.33 -7.62 -2.35
CA VAL A 11 -18.52 -8.14 -3.72
C VAL A 11 -17.26 -7.93 -4.59
N LEU A 12 -16.30 -7.10 -4.16
CA LEU A 12 -15.13 -6.73 -4.98
C LEU A 12 -13.81 -7.40 -4.57
N LEU A 13 -13.78 -8.17 -3.49
CA LEU A 13 -12.59 -8.94 -3.12
C LEU A 13 -12.81 -10.40 -3.53
N ASN A 14 -11.85 -10.94 -4.26
CA ASN A 14 -11.77 -12.36 -4.50
C ASN A 14 -11.68 -13.08 -3.15
N PRO A 15 -12.32 -14.23 -2.89
CA PRO A 15 -12.23 -14.95 -1.61
C PRO A 15 -10.78 -15.19 -1.14
N VAL A 16 -9.84 -15.38 -2.05
CA VAL A 16 -8.41 -15.55 -1.75
C VAL A 16 -7.81 -14.25 -1.22
N ASP A 17 -8.15 -13.09 -1.80
CA ASP A 17 -7.63 -11.78 -1.39
C ASP A 17 -8.18 -11.37 -0.01
N MET A 18 -9.41 -11.76 0.31
CA MET A 18 -10.00 -11.52 1.63
C MET A 18 -9.30 -12.26 2.76
N ILE A 19 -8.84 -13.49 2.51
CA ILE A 19 -8.13 -14.29 3.52
C ILE A 19 -6.79 -13.63 3.86
N THR A 20 -6.04 -13.18 2.85
CA THR A 20 -4.73 -12.57 3.03
C THR A 20 -4.77 -11.20 3.69
N VAL A 21 -5.72 -10.33 3.34
CA VAL A 21 -5.95 -9.06 4.04
C VAL A 21 -6.33 -9.30 5.50
N THR A 22 -7.21 -10.26 5.77
CA THR A 22 -7.62 -10.64 7.13
C THR A 22 -6.43 -11.16 7.95
N GLN A 23 -5.52 -11.91 7.35
CA GLN A 23 -4.29 -12.38 8.01
C GLN A 23 -3.40 -11.21 8.43
N VAL A 24 -3.17 -10.23 7.55
CA VAL A 24 -2.43 -9.00 7.90
C VAL A 24 -3.10 -8.29 9.08
N LEU A 25 -4.41 -8.05 9.02
CA LEU A 25 -5.12 -7.36 10.11
C LEU A 25 -5.05 -8.13 11.43
N ASN A 26 -5.16 -9.46 11.39
CA ASN A 26 -5.02 -10.30 12.59
C ASN A 26 -3.60 -10.22 13.19
N SER A 27 -2.58 -10.09 12.36
CA SER A 27 -1.18 -9.90 12.81
C SER A 27 -0.97 -8.55 13.50
N LEU A 28 -1.84 -7.56 13.29
CA LEU A 28 -1.76 -6.23 13.89
C LEU A 28 -2.53 -6.08 15.19
N LYS A 29 -3.42 -7.03 15.52
CA LYS A 29 -4.29 -6.96 16.72
C LYS A 29 -3.49 -6.86 18.01
N GLY A 30 -3.82 -5.85 18.84
CA GLY A 30 -3.18 -5.64 20.16
C GLY A 30 -1.73 -5.19 20.10
N ARG A 31 -1.23 -4.82 18.92
CA ARG A 31 0.15 -4.36 18.72
C ARG A 31 0.23 -2.84 18.59
N ASP A 32 1.40 -2.31 18.87
CA ASP A 32 1.73 -0.92 18.59
C ASP A 32 2.02 -0.80 17.08
N VAL A 33 1.14 -0.16 16.33
CA VAL A 33 1.20 -0.05 14.86
C VAL A 33 1.29 1.41 14.47
N VAL A 34 2.05 1.71 13.42
CA VAL A 34 2.11 3.03 12.78
C VAL A 34 1.86 2.89 11.29
N LEU A 35 1.03 3.78 10.74
CA LEU A 35 0.74 3.84 9.31
C LEU A 35 1.72 4.79 8.62
N PHE A 36 2.33 4.33 7.53
CA PHE A 36 3.09 5.18 6.61
C PHE A 36 2.34 5.35 5.31
N VAL A 37 2.09 6.58 4.95
CA VAL A 37 1.23 6.99 3.83
C VAL A 37 1.92 8.09 3.04
N ALA A 38 1.87 8.02 1.72
CA ALA A 38 2.49 9.03 0.86
C ALA A 38 1.64 10.29 0.75
N ASP A 39 0.34 10.15 0.50
CA ASP A 39 -0.58 11.26 0.27
C ASP A 39 -1.63 11.35 1.38
N LYS A 40 -1.86 12.60 1.85
CA LYS A 40 -2.87 12.92 2.88
C LYS A 40 -4.32 12.62 2.44
N ASP A 41 -4.55 12.49 1.14
CA ASP A 41 -5.88 12.21 0.61
C ASP A 41 -6.21 10.70 0.63
N GLU A 42 -5.21 9.83 0.92
CA GLU A 42 -5.39 8.37 1.00
C GLU A 42 -5.95 7.88 2.34
N ILE A 43 -5.81 8.64 3.42
CA ILE A 43 -6.31 8.29 4.76
C ILE A 43 -6.59 9.53 5.60
N SER A 44 -7.59 9.45 6.49
CA SER A 44 -7.87 10.47 7.51
C SER A 44 -7.35 10.00 8.87
N PRO A 45 -6.35 10.68 9.46
CA PRO A 45 -5.80 10.27 10.76
C PRO A 45 -6.82 10.29 11.90
N ALA A 46 -7.87 11.14 11.79
CA ALA A 46 -8.92 11.22 12.80
C ALA A 46 -9.91 10.04 12.76
N GLU A 47 -9.89 9.27 11.66
CA GLU A 47 -10.86 8.20 11.42
C GLU A 47 -10.27 6.79 11.58
N VAL A 48 -8.97 6.69 11.92
CA VAL A 48 -8.28 5.41 12.10
C VAL A 48 -7.65 5.28 13.50
N PRO A 49 -7.54 4.06 14.05
CA PRO A 49 -7.07 3.86 15.41
C PRO A 49 -5.54 3.91 15.57
N PHE A 50 -4.80 4.16 14.51
CA PHE A 50 -3.34 4.16 14.50
C PHE A 50 -2.75 5.53 14.22
N PRO A 51 -1.58 5.85 14.79
CA PRO A 51 -0.78 6.98 14.35
C PRO A 51 -0.49 6.92 12.86
N VAL A 52 -0.61 8.05 12.17
CA VAL A 52 -0.35 8.18 10.73
C VAL A 52 0.83 9.12 10.52
N VAL A 53 1.80 8.69 9.70
CA VAL A 53 2.94 9.50 9.27
C VAL A 53 2.84 9.74 7.77
N PHE A 54 2.64 10.99 7.39
CA PHE A 54 2.67 11.42 5.99
C PHE A 54 4.07 11.78 5.57
N THR A 55 4.54 11.22 4.47
CA THR A 55 5.92 11.36 4.01
C THR A 55 6.07 12.17 2.72
N GLY A 56 5.01 12.21 1.92
CA GLY A 56 5.05 12.68 0.54
C GLY A 56 5.42 11.56 -0.43
N MET A 57 5.08 11.75 -1.70
CA MET A 57 5.25 10.77 -2.77
C MET A 57 6.72 10.54 -3.13
N GLY A 58 7.04 9.28 -3.46
CA GLY A 58 8.34 8.81 -3.96
C GLY A 58 9.26 8.24 -2.89
N LYS A 59 10.08 7.27 -3.29
CA LYS A 59 10.99 6.50 -2.42
C LYS A 59 11.84 7.36 -1.48
N MET A 60 12.42 8.43 -1.99
CA MET A 60 13.32 9.27 -1.19
C MET A 60 12.60 10.05 -0.09
N ARG A 61 11.40 10.57 -0.36
CA ARG A 61 10.60 11.27 0.65
C ARG A 61 10.10 10.30 1.70
N MET A 62 9.61 9.14 1.27
CA MET A 62 9.18 8.07 2.15
C MET A 62 10.32 7.65 3.08
N PHE A 63 11.51 7.33 2.54
CA PHE A 63 12.65 6.93 3.34
C PHE A 63 13.10 8.02 4.33
N GLY A 64 13.17 9.27 3.88
CA GLY A 64 13.49 10.42 4.74
C GLY A 64 12.47 10.62 5.87
N GLY A 65 11.18 10.41 5.61
CA GLY A 65 10.12 10.45 6.62
C GLY A 65 10.27 9.34 7.66
N LEU A 66 10.56 8.12 7.21
CA LEU A 66 10.82 6.96 8.08
C LEU A 66 12.03 7.19 9.01
N VAL A 67 13.13 7.75 8.49
CA VAL A 67 14.31 8.09 9.30
C VAL A 67 13.96 9.10 10.38
N LYS A 68 13.30 10.22 10.03
CA LYS A 68 12.87 11.24 11.00
C LYS A 68 11.94 10.66 12.06
N TRP A 69 11.00 9.82 11.67
CA TRP A 69 10.09 9.16 12.61
C TRP A 69 10.87 8.23 13.57
N ARG A 70 11.76 7.38 13.06
CA ARG A 70 12.59 6.50 13.88
C ARG A 70 13.38 7.30 14.93
N ASP A 71 13.99 8.42 14.52
CA ASP A 71 14.79 9.27 15.41
C ASP A 71 13.95 9.95 16.51
N SER A 72 12.62 10.01 16.35
CA SER A 72 11.68 10.50 17.36
C SER A 72 11.19 9.43 18.32
N LEU A 73 11.47 8.14 18.05
CA LEU A 73 11.02 7.05 18.90
C LEU A 73 11.87 6.97 20.19
N PRO A 74 11.25 6.60 21.32
CA PRO A 74 11.97 6.20 22.52
C PRO A 74 12.92 5.06 22.23
N GLU A 75 14.04 4.99 22.95
CA GLU A 75 15.03 3.93 22.81
C GLU A 75 14.39 2.55 23.01
N GLY A 76 14.72 1.62 22.10
CA GLY A 76 14.21 0.25 22.13
C GLY A 76 12.77 0.07 21.63
N LYS A 77 12.04 1.15 21.35
CA LYS A 77 10.66 1.05 20.83
C LYS A 77 10.67 0.66 19.36
N LYS A 78 9.96 -0.42 19.01
CA LYS A 78 9.82 -0.92 17.64
C LYS A 78 8.36 -1.23 17.29
N PRO A 79 7.53 -0.21 16.96
CA PRO A 79 6.19 -0.44 16.46
C PRO A 79 6.20 -1.24 15.15
N VAL A 80 5.10 -1.93 14.85
CA VAL A 80 4.89 -2.53 13.53
C VAL A 80 4.63 -1.42 12.53
N VAL A 81 5.31 -1.48 11.40
CA VAL A 81 5.11 -0.55 10.29
C VAL A 81 4.07 -1.13 9.32
N LEU A 82 3.01 -0.38 9.07
CA LEU A 82 2.05 -0.71 8.03
C LEU A 82 2.10 0.37 6.93
N ASN A 83 2.61 0.00 5.77
CA ASN A 83 2.53 0.86 4.58
C ASN A 83 1.17 0.67 3.91
N ILE A 84 0.43 1.75 3.76
CA ILE A 84 -0.81 1.81 2.99
C ILE A 84 -0.72 2.90 1.93
N GLY A 85 -1.51 2.78 0.87
CA GLY A 85 -1.58 3.77 -0.19
C GLY A 85 -2.18 3.20 -1.48
N SER A 86 -2.22 4.03 -2.51
CA SER A 86 -2.67 3.67 -3.84
C SER A 86 -1.58 2.96 -4.65
N ALA A 87 -2.00 2.17 -5.63
CA ALA A 87 -1.13 1.53 -6.61
C ALA A 87 -1.89 1.29 -7.93
N GLY A 88 -1.18 1.34 -9.05
CA GLY A 88 -1.74 0.92 -10.34
C GLY A 88 -1.67 -0.61 -10.50
N SER A 89 -2.61 -1.19 -11.27
CA SER A 89 -2.61 -2.63 -11.59
C SER A 89 -3.33 -2.91 -12.90
N ALA A 90 -2.78 -3.85 -13.68
CA ALA A 90 -3.49 -4.44 -14.82
C ALA A 90 -4.29 -5.71 -14.45
N HIS A 91 -4.13 -6.23 -13.22
CA HIS A 91 -4.68 -7.52 -12.80
C HIS A 91 -5.87 -7.41 -11.84
N TYR A 92 -5.87 -6.36 -11.00
CA TYR A 92 -6.90 -6.18 -9.99
C TYR A 92 -7.83 -5.01 -10.34
N PRO A 93 -9.14 -5.13 -10.10
CA PRO A 93 -10.08 -4.03 -10.29
C PRO A 93 -9.76 -2.82 -9.39
N ILE A 94 -10.06 -1.62 -9.89
CA ILE A 94 -9.95 -0.38 -9.11
C ILE A 94 -10.76 -0.50 -7.80
N GLY A 95 -10.16 -0.06 -6.69
CA GLY A 95 -10.72 -0.13 -5.35
C GLY A 95 -10.44 -1.45 -4.61
N THR A 96 -9.82 -2.47 -5.25
CA THR A 96 -9.39 -3.68 -4.56
C THR A 96 -8.23 -3.36 -3.61
N ILE A 97 -8.30 -3.82 -2.36
CA ILE A 97 -7.16 -3.74 -1.42
C ILE A 97 -6.40 -5.06 -1.48
N VAL A 98 -5.11 -4.96 -1.77
CA VAL A 98 -4.22 -6.09 -2.04
C VAL A 98 -3.07 -6.08 -1.04
N PRO A 99 -2.81 -7.18 -0.31
CA PRO A 99 -1.60 -7.34 0.47
C PRO A 99 -0.42 -7.60 -0.46
N CYS A 100 0.69 -6.87 -0.23
CA CYS A 100 1.91 -6.99 -1.02
C CYS A 100 3.00 -7.60 -0.16
N THR A 101 3.59 -8.70 -0.60
CA THR A 101 4.62 -9.42 0.15
C THR A 101 5.95 -9.55 -0.58
N ARG A 102 5.97 -9.40 -1.90
CA ARG A 102 7.20 -9.37 -2.69
C ARG A 102 7.40 -7.96 -3.26
N ILE A 103 8.33 -7.22 -2.65
CA ILE A 103 8.51 -5.80 -2.93
C ILE A 103 9.78 -5.61 -3.78
N PHE A 104 9.62 -5.21 -5.04
CA PHE A 104 10.70 -5.04 -6.00
C PHE A 104 11.12 -3.58 -6.14
N ASN A 105 12.43 -3.36 -6.26
CA ASN A 105 12.99 -2.04 -6.53
C ASN A 105 12.93 -1.73 -8.03
N GLY A 106 11.99 -0.88 -8.40
CA GLY A 106 11.92 -0.34 -9.75
C GLY A 106 12.92 0.79 -9.97
N GLY A 107 13.79 0.65 -10.93
CA GLY A 107 14.83 1.64 -11.27
C GLY A 107 16.26 1.11 -11.22
N CYS A 108 16.45 -0.19 -10.90
CA CYS A 108 17.74 -0.85 -11.05
C CYS A 108 17.58 -2.06 -11.98
N GLU A 109 17.88 -1.87 -13.26
CA GLU A 109 17.78 -2.94 -14.27
C GLU A 109 18.88 -4.01 -14.16
N LEU A 110 19.94 -3.73 -13.39
CA LEU A 110 21.14 -4.60 -13.36
C LEU A 110 21.04 -5.71 -12.32
N VAL A 111 20.17 -5.56 -11.31
CA VAL A 111 20.02 -6.54 -10.24
C VAL A 111 18.56 -6.59 -9.83
N GLU A 112 17.98 -7.77 -9.86
CA GLU A 112 16.68 -8.00 -9.24
C GLU A 112 16.84 -7.81 -7.72
N ASP A 113 16.21 -6.78 -7.19
CA ASP A 113 16.25 -6.43 -5.78
C ASP A 113 14.85 -6.55 -5.20
N CYS A 114 14.59 -7.68 -4.55
CA CYS A 114 13.32 -8.03 -3.94
C CYS A 114 13.46 -8.14 -2.42
N ILE A 115 12.50 -7.59 -1.71
CA ILE A 115 12.34 -7.76 -0.26
C ILE A 115 11.03 -8.52 -0.03
N GLU A 116 11.14 -9.66 0.66
CA GLU A 116 9.99 -10.45 1.08
C GLU A 116 9.47 -9.97 2.43
N LEU A 117 8.17 -9.72 2.52
CA LEU A 117 7.42 -9.42 3.73
C LEU A 117 6.64 -10.67 4.19
N PRO A 118 6.20 -10.72 5.47
CA PRO A 118 5.43 -11.86 5.98
C PRO A 118 4.10 -12.07 5.25
N GLY A 119 3.73 -13.34 5.05
CA GLY A 119 2.45 -13.77 4.48
C GLY A 119 2.51 -14.10 3.00
N ASP A 120 1.34 -14.41 2.44
CA ASP A 120 1.13 -14.63 1.02
C ASP A 120 0.44 -13.40 0.43
N GLY A 121 1.00 -12.84 -0.63
CA GLY A 121 0.46 -11.63 -1.24
C GLY A 121 1.05 -11.38 -2.62
N ALA A 122 0.59 -10.30 -3.22
CA ALA A 122 0.99 -9.89 -4.54
C ALA A 122 2.42 -9.36 -4.59
N SER A 123 2.98 -9.34 -5.79
CA SER A 123 4.22 -8.63 -6.11
C SER A 123 3.92 -7.16 -6.39
N ILE A 124 4.82 -6.27 -5.95
CA ILE A 124 4.73 -4.85 -6.26
C ILE A 124 6.08 -4.30 -6.72
N PHE A 125 6.05 -3.53 -7.79
CA PHE A 125 7.19 -2.83 -8.35
C PHE A 125 7.14 -1.36 -7.94
N SER A 126 8.07 -0.93 -7.08
CA SER A 126 8.16 0.46 -6.62
C SER A 126 9.10 1.27 -7.53
N GLY A 127 8.51 2.04 -8.44
CA GLY A 127 9.24 2.88 -9.38
C GLY A 127 9.59 4.27 -8.85
N ASP A 128 10.31 5.05 -9.67
CA ASP A 128 10.54 6.48 -9.44
C ASP A 128 9.61 7.36 -10.29
N TYR A 129 8.77 6.73 -11.09
CA TYR A 129 7.81 7.36 -11.99
C TYR A 129 6.45 6.69 -11.84
N PHE A 130 5.40 7.46 -12.07
CA PHE A 130 4.05 6.95 -12.18
C PHE A 130 3.96 5.98 -13.37
N MET A 131 3.63 4.71 -13.09
CA MET A 131 3.51 3.69 -14.12
C MET A 131 2.23 3.90 -14.92
N SER A 132 2.38 4.31 -16.17
CA SER A 132 1.24 4.47 -17.10
C SER A 132 1.72 4.53 -18.53
N THR A 133 0.79 4.40 -19.47
CA THR A 133 1.04 4.58 -20.90
C THR A 133 1.39 6.01 -21.31
N GLN A 134 1.31 6.99 -20.39
CA GLN A 134 1.81 8.34 -20.61
C GLN A 134 3.31 8.46 -20.31
N THR A 135 3.84 7.61 -19.46
CA THR A 135 5.25 7.63 -19.01
C THR A 135 6.09 6.58 -19.72
N PHE A 136 5.48 5.43 -20.03
CA PHE A 136 6.11 4.27 -20.69
C PHE A 136 5.34 3.90 -21.96
N SER A 137 5.99 3.19 -22.90
CA SER A 137 5.26 2.67 -24.06
C SER A 137 4.24 1.61 -23.63
N PRO A 138 3.14 1.42 -24.38
CA PRO A 138 2.16 0.36 -24.08
C PRO A 138 2.79 -1.03 -23.97
N GLU A 139 3.83 -1.30 -24.78
CA GLU A 139 4.56 -2.56 -24.78
C GLU A 139 5.33 -2.74 -23.48
N GLN A 140 6.01 -1.69 -22.98
CA GLN A 140 6.74 -1.72 -21.71
C GLN A 140 5.78 -1.90 -20.53
N VAL A 141 4.64 -1.19 -20.52
CA VAL A 141 3.61 -1.36 -19.48
C VAL A 141 3.10 -2.80 -19.47
N LYS A 142 2.82 -3.36 -20.65
CA LYS A 142 2.37 -4.74 -20.79
C LYS A 142 3.41 -5.75 -20.31
N GLU A 143 4.68 -5.57 -20.68
CA GLU A 143 5.78 -6.46 -20.30
C GLU A 143 5.98 -6.45 -18.78
N LEU A 144 6.02 -5.27 -18.15
CA LEU A 144 6.15 -5.14 -16.71
C LEU A 144 4.93 -5.70 -15.97
N SER A 145 3.71 -5.51 -16.51
CA SER A 145 2.49 -6.09 -15.94
C SER A 145 2.43 -7.62 -16.01
N GLN A 146 3.21 -8.27 -16.88
CA GLN A 146 3.34 -9.74 -16.88
C GLN A 146 4.25 -10.24 -15.74
N GLN A 147 5.10 -9.38 -15.20
CA GLN A 147 6.08 -9.73 -14.18
C GLN A 147 5.62 -9.32 -12.78
N TYR A 148 4.88 -8.21 -12.67
CA TYR A 148 4.47 -7.62 -11.41
C TYR A 148 2.96 -7.36 -11.36
N ASP A 149 2.38 -7.59 -10.19
CA ASP A 149 0.93 -7.47 -9.98
C ASP A 149 0.50 -6.01 -9.77
N LEU A 150 1.32 -5.21 -9.04
CA LEU A 150 1.04 -3.81 -8.72
C LEU A 150 2.27 -2.91 -8.96
N PHE A 151 1.98 -1.60 -9.06
CA PHE A 151 2.98 -0.56 -9.28
C PHE A 151 2.72 0.63 -8.34
N ASP A 152 3.75 1.01 -7.56
CA ASP A 152 3.71 2.20 -6.72
C ASP A 152 5.05 2.96 -6.76
N MET A 153 5.24 3.89 -5.84
CA MET A 153 6.44 4.71 -5.77
C MET A 153 7.11 4.69 -4.38
N GLU A 154 6.64 3.92 -3.41
CA GLU A 154 7.08 4.01 -2.01
C GLU A 154 7.35 2.68 -1.31
N ALA A 155 6.66 1.60 -1.65
CA ALA A 155 6.67 0.36 -0.88
C ALA A 155 8.08 -0.20 -0.67
N TYR A 156 8.94 -0.10 -1.69
CA TYR A 156 10.32 -0.55 -1.54
C TYR A 156 11.09 0.26 -0.49
N ALA A 157 10.90 1.57 -0.43
CA ALA A 157 11.57 2.40 0.58
C ALA A 157 11.16 2.02 2.01
N VAL A 158 9.87 1.68 2.22
CA VAL A 158 9.38 1.20 3.52
C VAL A 158 9.99 -0.16 3.86
N ALA A 159 9.91 -1.12 2.96
CA ALA A 159 10.45 -2.45 3.16
C ALA A 159 11.96 -2.44 3.44
N GLN A 160 12.72 -1.66 2.66
CA GLN A 160 14.16 -1.49 2.82
C GLN A 160 14.52 -0.86 4.16
N PHE A 161 13.81 0.20 4.57
CA PHE A 161 13.99 0.82 5.87
C PHE A 161 13.75 -0.20 7.00
N CYS A 162 12.64 -0.93 6.94
CA CYS A 162 12.29 -1.92 7.96
C CYS A 162 13.32 -3.04 8.05
N LYS A 163 13.80 -3.55 6.91
CA LYS A 163 14.88 -4.54 6.83
C LYS A 163 16.17 -4.02 7.47
N MET A 164 16.57 -2.78 7.17
CA MET A 164 17.81 -2.17 7.70
C MET A 164 17.78 -1.96 9.21
N TYR A 165 16.63 -1.54 9.75
CA TYR A 165 16.52 -1.17 11.17
C TYR A 165 15.81 -2.22 12.03
N GLY A 166 15.42 -3.35 11.45
CA GLY A 166 14.80 -4.47 12.14
C GLY A 166 13.40 -4.15 12.67
N PHE A 167 12.59 -3.43 11.89
CA PHE A 167 11.17 -3.25 12.12
C PHE A 167 10.39 -4.34 11.39
N GLU A 168 9.32 -4.82 12.00
CA GLU A 168 8.34 -5.65 11.29
C GLU A 168 7.48 -4.77 10.38
N CYS A 169 7.20 -5.24 9.16
CA CYS A 169 6.53 -4.47 8.14
C CYS A 169 5.46 -5.27 7.42
N TYR A 170 4.35 -4.61 7.14
CA TYR A 170 3.29 -5.08 6.24
C TYR A 170 2.97 -4.00 5.21
N CYS A 171 2.47 -4.42 4.05
CA CYS A 171 2.10 -3.53 2.96
C CYS A 171 0.70 -3.89 2.43
N LEU A 172 -0.21 -2.92 2.42
CA LEU A 172 -1.53 -3.02 1.81
C LEU A 172 -1.69 -1.90 0.79
N LYS A 173 -2.02 -2.23 -0.45
CA LYS A 173 -2.25 -1.26 -1.51
C LYS A 173 -3.67 -1.36 -2.04
N ALA A 174 -4.29 -0.20 -2.29
CA ALA A 174 -5.56 -0.12 -2.97
C ALA A 174 -5.35 0.25 -4.44
N VAL A 175 -5.94 -0.50 -5.34
CA VAL A 175 -5.81 -0.25 -6.78
C VAL A 175 -6.51 1.05 -7.15
N SER A 176 -5.75 1.99 -7.70
CA SER A 176 -6.22 3.33 -8.08
C SER A 176 -6.48 3.49 -9.57
N ASP A 177 -5.78 2.74 -10.40
CA ASP A 177 -5.83 2.87 -11.85
C ASP A 177 -5.41 1.58 -12.57
N ASN A 178 -5.70 1.53 -13.87
CA ASN A 178 -5.41 0.40 -14.75
C ASN A 178 -4.16 0.63 -15.62
N LEU A 179 -3.27 1.51 -15.22
CA LEU A 179 -2.02 1.85 -15.93
C LEU A 179 -2.22 2.52 -17.29
N ASP A 180 -3.44 2.95 -17.61
CA ASP A 180 -3.79 3.59 -18.90
C ASP A 180 -3.51 5.10 -18.92
N GLY A 181 -3.07 5.67 -17.80
CA GLY A 181 -2.81 7.10 -17.63
C GLY A 181 -4.07 7.97 -17.52
N ASN A 182 -5.25 7.36 -17.43
CA ASN A 182 -6.50 8.10 -17.25
C ASN A 182 -6.73 8.49 -15.80
N LEU A 183 -6.35 9.71 -15.45
CA LEU A 183 -6.47 10.27 -14.09
C LEU A 183 -7.66 11.22 -13.93
N LYS A 184 -8.64 11.21 -14.84
CA LYS A 184 -9.75 12.18 -14.84
C LYS A 184 -10.55 12.20 -13.53
N ASP A 185 -10.71 11.04 -12.90
CA ASP A 185 -11.47 10.88 -11.66
C ASP A 185 -10.57 10.60 -10.44
N TRP A 186 -9.29 10.93 -10.52
CA TRP A 186 -8.28 10.62 -9.51
C TRP A 186 -8.69 11.01 -8.08
N ARG A 187 -9.21 12.22 -7.87
CA ARG A 187 -9.63 12.68 -6.54
C ARG A 187 -10.81 11.87 -5.98
N SER A 188 -11.73 11.47 -6.83
CA SER A 188 -12.86 10.61 -6.44
C SER A 188 -12.37 9.22 -6.06
N ILE A 189 -11.45 8.67 -6.84
CA ILE A 189 -10.83 7.36 -6.56
C ILE A 189 -10.07 7.38 -5.23
N LEU A 190 -9.27 8.42 -4.96
CA LEU A 190 -8.58 8.55 -3.67
C LEU A 190 -9.56 8.69 -2.50
N ALA A 191 -10.68 9.41 -2.68
CA ALA A 191 -11.72 9.51 -1.66
C ALA A 191 -12.36 8.14 -1.35
N ASP A 192 -12.62 7.33 -2.38
CA ASP A 192 -13.13 5.97 -2.21
C ASP A 192 -12.11 5.05 -1.54
N ILE A 193 -10.83 5.14 -1.93
CA ILE A 193 -9.71 4.41 -1.30
C ILE A 193 -9.62 4.75 0.18
N ARG A 194 -9.71 6.04 0.53
CA ARG A 194 -9.70 6.49 1.94
C ARG A 194 -10.83 5.84 2.74
N VAL A 195 -12.05 5.84 2.23
CA VAL A 195 -13.19 5.19 2.89
C VAL A 195 -12.93 3.70 3.09
N ARG A 196 -12.40 3.02 2.07
CA ARG A 196 -12.12 1.58 2.14
C ARG A 196 -11.04 1.24 3.17
N PHE A 197 -9.94 1.99 3.21
CA PHE A 197 -8.90 1.79 4.23
C PHE A 197 -9.43 2.11 5.63
N THR A 198 -10.17 3.21 5.80
CA THR A 198 -10.79 3.58 7.08
C THR A 198 -11.70 2.46 7.59
N ASP A 199 -12.58 1.97 6.74
CA ASP A 199 -13.50 0.86 7.08
C ASP A 199 -12.74 -0.43 7.41
N LEU A 200 -11.74 -0.78 6.62
CA LEU A 200 -10.93 -1.97 6.81
C LEU A 200 -10.18 -1.95 8.14
N LEU A 201 -9.48 -0.84 8.43
CA LEU A 201 -8.69 -0.70 9.64
C LEU A 201 -9.55 -0.67 10.91
N ASN A 202 -10.72 -0.03 10.86
CA ASN A 202 -11.63 0.00 12.00
C ASN A 202 -12.31 -1.35 12.24
N LYS A 203 -12.77 -2.05 11.19
CA LYS A 203 -13.46 -3.36 11.33
C LYS A 203 -12.48 -4.49 11.65
N GLY A 204 -11.31 -4.49 11.04
CA GLY A 204 -10.33 -5.57 11.22
C GLY A 204 -9.70 -5.64 12.61
N ILE A 205 -9.87 -4.60 13.45
CA ILE A 205 -9.28 -4.53 14.79
C ILE A 205 -10.30 -4.76 15.89
N ILE A 206 -11.59 -4.53 15.60
CA ILE A 206 -12.69 -4.68 16.57
C ILE A 206 -13.18 -6.14 16.67
N LEU A 207 -12.89 -7.00 15.70
CA LEU A 207 -13.21 -8.43 15.70
C LEU A 207 -12.02 -9.26 16.16
#